data_c3784e94540cc4e5a7e7770e7153b554
#
_entry.id   c3784e94540cc4e5a7e7770e7153b554
#
_cell.length_a   1.000
_cell.length_b   1.000
_cell.length_c   1.000
_cell.angle_alpha   90.00
_cell.angle_beta   90.00
_cell.angle_gamma   90.00
#
_symmetry.space_group_name_H-M   'P 1'
#
loop_
_entity.id
_entity.type
_entity.pdbx_description
1 polymer ?
#
loop_
_entity_poly.entity_id
_entity_poly.type
_entity_poly.pdbx_seq_one_letter_code
_entity_poly.pdbx_strand_id
1 'polypeptide(L)'
;MNALAEQFEIRNLHAHSARDEFLCLNNASARETSLLTAARFEQLIDTAPIALFVPPGAAFLLAFEHHDDYDGTHFGWFRGQMDHFLYVDRIVVGEAWRRHGLARMLYREVFREAARRGLGRVCCEVNVEPPNPISDAFHGSLGFEEVGRATVDGGAKTVRYLCSTLEA
;
A
#
# COMPACT_ATOMS: atom_id res chain seq x y z
N MET A 1 21.92 -3.16 -12.74
CA MET A 1 20.65 -3.87 -12.97
C MET A 1 20.67 -5.12 -12.11
N ASN A 2 19.70 -5.25 -11.20
CA ASN A 2 19.73 -6.32 -10.19
C ASN A 2 19.12 -7.58 -10.82
N ALA A 3 19.91 -8.59 -11.11
CA ALA A 3 19.49 -9.87 -11.70
C ALA A 3 18.43 -10.64 -10.87
N LEU A 4 18.19 -10.22 -9.62
CA LEU A 4 17.15 -10.79 -8.74
C LEU A 4 15.73 -10.28 -9.05
N ALA A 5 15.59 -9.09 -9.65
CA ALA A 5 14.28 -8.55 -10.01
C ALA A 5 13.62 -9.27 -11.20
N GLU A 6 14.39 -9.99 -12.00
CA GLU A 6 13.88 -10.79 -13.14
C GLU A 6 13.28 -12.14 -12.71
N GLN A 7 13.42 -12.53 -11.44
CA GLN A 7 12.91 -13.79 -10.90
C GLN A 7 11.50 -13.69 -10.31
N PHE A 8 10.98 -12.48 -10.10
CA PHE A 8 9.69 -12.27 -9.45
C PHE A 8 8.67 -11.74 -10.46
N GLU A 9 7.48 -12.32 -10.43
CA GLU A 9 6.35 -11.93 -11.25
C GLU A 9 5.26 -11.31 -10.35
N ILE A 10 4.70 -10.18 -10.78
CA ILE A 10 3.51 -9.61 -10.13
C ILE A 10 2.28 -10.28 -10.72
N ARG A 11 1.37 -10.71 -9.85
CA ARG A 11 0.10 -11.31 -10.21
C ARG A 11 -1.08 -10.60 -9.57
N ASN A 12 -2.25 -10.79 -10.16
CA ASN A 12 -3.50 -10.23 -9.66
C ASN A 12 -4.06 -11.11 -8.53
N LEU A 13 -4.27 -10.50 -7.36
CA LEU A 13 -4.76 -11.19 -6.17
C LEU A 13 -6.26 -11.54 -6.27
N HIS A 14 -7.05 -10.84 -7.09
CA HIS A 14 -8.46 -11.18 -7.29
C HIS A 14 -8.63 -12.59 -7.87
N ALA A 15 -7.72 -13.02 -8.73
CA ALA A 15 -7.75 -14.35 -9.35
C ALA A 15 -7.11 -15.45 -8.49
N HIS A 16 -6.52 -15.08 -7.34
CA HIS A 16 -5.83 -16.03 -6.48
C HIS A 16 -6.76 -16.63 -5.44
N SER A 17 -6.77 -17.96 -5.33
CA SER A 17 -7.67 -18.69 -4.43
C SER A 17 -7.13 -18.84 -3.00
N ALA A 18 -5.81 -18.91 -2.82
CA ALA A 18 -5.17 -19.10 -1.52
C ALA A 18 -4.84 -17.75 -0.86
N ARG A 19 -5.87 -17.00 -0.44
CA ARG A 19 -5.71 -15.65 0.14
C ARG A 19 -5.30 -15.67 1.61
N ASP A 20 -5.46 -16.78 2.30
CA ASP A 20 -5.14 -16.92 3.73
C ASP A 20 -3.66 -16.65 4.04
N GLU A 21 -2.76 -17.00 3.12
CA GLU A 21 -1.33 -16.72 3.27
C GLU A 21 -1.05 -15.21 3.37
N PHE A 22 -1.79 -14.39 2.62
CA PHE A 22 -1.65 -12.93 2.66
C PHE A 22 -2.32 -12.30 3.87
N LEU A 23 -3.39 -12.90 4.37
CA LEU A 23 -3.98 -12.53 5.66
C LEU A 23 -2.99 -12.78 6.80
N CYS A 24 -2.33 -13.94 6.82
CA CYS A 24 -1.28 -14.24 7.79
C CYS A 24 -0.12 -13.23 7.68
N LEU A 25 0.29 -12.91 6.46
CA LEU A 25 1.33 -11.93 6.19
C LEU A 25 0.95 -10.53 6.70
N ASN A 26 -0.29 -10.08 6.43
CA ASN A 26 -0.83 -8.83 6.95
C ASN A 26 -0.78 -8.80 8.48
N ASN A 27 -1.30 -9.83 9.11
CA ASN A 27 -1.45 -9.86 10.56
C ASN A 27 -0.12 -10.02 11.30
N ALA A 28 0.89 -10.60 10.66
CA ALA A 28 2.26 -10.58 11.15
C ALA A 28 2.88 -9.17 11.12
N SER A 29 2.35 -8.27 10.30
CA SER A 29 2.75 -6.85 10.17
C SER A 29 1.69 -5.89 10.71
N ALA A 30 0.84 -6.33 11.63
CA ALA A 30 -0.31 -5.56 12.11
C ALA A 30 0.06 -4.25 12.82
N ARG A 31 1.29 -4.13 13.31
CA ARG A 31 1.80 -2.89 13.90
C ARG A 31 1.87 -1.75 12.87
N GLU A 32 2.22 -2.07 11.64
CA GLU A 32 2.35 -1.12 10.53
C GLU A 32 1.05 -0.99 9.72
N THR A 33 0.26 -2.06 9.64
CA THR A 33 -0.97 -2.09 8.85
C THR A 33 -2.24 -1.98 9.70
N SER A 34 -2.70 -3.05 10.23
CA SER A 34 -3.76 -3.29 11.23
C SER A 34 -4.14 -4.77 11.18
N LEU A 35 -4.67 -5.29 12.28
CA LEU A 35 -5.24 -6.65 12.29
C LEU A 35 -6.50 -6.68 11.43
N LEU A 36 -6.64 -7.74 10.64
CA LEU A 36 -7.83 -8.02 9.84
C LEU A 36 -8.40 -9.39 10.18
N THR A 37 -9.73 -9.48 10.13
CA THR A 37 -10.44 -10.76 10.05
C THR A 37 -10.39 -11.28 8.61
N ALA A 38 -10.60 -12.58 8.41
CA ALA A 38 -10.67 -13.17 7.08
C ALA A 38 -11.78 -12.50 6.22
N ALA A 39 -12.96 -12.29 6.79
CA ALA A 39 -14.06 -11.65 6.09
C ALA A 39 -13.72 -10.21 5.64
N ARG A 40 -13.06 -9.42 6.48
CA ARG A 40 -12.65 -8.06 6.12
C ARG A 40 -11.55 -8.07 5.05
N PHE A 41 -10.61 -8.99 5.15
CA PHE A 41 -9.55 -9.11 4.14
C PHE A 41 -10.10 -9.48 2.76
N GLU A 42 -11.01 -10.46 2.70
CA GLU A 42 -11.71 -10.81 1.46
C GLU A 42 -12.47 -9.61 0.88
N GLN A 43 -13.24 -8.91 1.71
CA GLN A 43 -13.95 -7.70 1.29
C GLN A 43 -13.00 -6.65 0.72
N LEU A 44 -11.85 -6.41 1.35
CA LEU A 44 -10.87 -5.44 0.87
C LEU A 44 -10.30 -5.85 -0.50
N ILE A 45 -9.95 -7.12 -0.68
CA ILE A 45 -9.47 -7.62 -1.97
C ILE A 45 -10.54 -7.45 -3.04
N ASP A 46 -11.78 -7.84 -2.75
CA ASP A 46 -12.87 -7.81 -3.73
C ASP A 46 -13.26 -6.39 -4.15
N THR A 47 -13.09 -5.41 -3.24
CA THR A 47 -13.44 -4.00 -3.51
C THR A 47 -12.25 -3.15 -4.00
N ALA A 48 -11.03 -3.52 -3.72
CA ALA A 48 -9.85 -2.79 -4.18
C ALA A 48 -9.68 -2.93 -5.70
N PRO A 49 -9.66 -1.84 -6.48
CA PRO A 49 -9.44 -1.92 -7.92
C PRO A 49 -8.03 -2.41 -8.29
N ILE A 50 -7.09 -2.30 -7.36
CA ILE A 50 -5.74 -2.81 -7.50
C ILE A 50 -5.43 -3.72 -6.31
N ALA A 51 -5.32 -5.00 -6.59
CA ALA A 51 -4.93 -6.02 -5.64
C ALA A 51 -3.85 -6.90 -6.27
N LEU A 52 -2.62 -6.73 -5.84
CA LEU A 52 -1.42 -7.33 -6.44
C LEU A 52 -0.69 -8.21 -5.44
N PHE A 53 -0.02 -9.24 -5.93
CA PHE A 53 0.87 -10.04 -5.11
C PHE A 53 2.10 -10.56 -5.86
N VAL A 54 3.09 -10.98 -5.11
CA VAL A 54 4.30 -11.65 -5.61
C VAL A 54 4.35 -13.06 -5.02
N PRO A 55 4.32 -14.12 -5.86
CA PRO A 55 4.45 -15.50 -5.39
C PRO A 55 5.85 -15.78 -4.80
N PRO A 56 5.99 -16.78 -3.96
CA PRO A 56 5.00 -17.62 -3.29
C PRO A 56 4.55 -17.02 -1.93
N GLY A 57 3.66 -16.05 -1.92
CA GLY A 57 3.26 -15.34 -0.68
C GLY A 57 4.31 -14.34 -0.18
N ALA A 58 5.19 -13.87 -1.07
CA ALA A 58 6.32 -13.02 -0.69
C ALA A 58 5.94 -11.59 -0.33
N ALA A 59 4.94 -11.03 -1.01
CA ALA A 59 4.45 -9.68 -0.82
C ALA A 59 3.06 -9.50 -1.42
N PHE A 60 2.30 -8.50 -0.92
CA PHE A 60 1.06 -8.05 -1.56
C PHE A 60 0.84 -6.56 -1.37
N LEU A 61 -0.06 -5.98 -2.18
CA LEU A 61 -0.45 -4.59 -2.14
C LEU A 61 -1.93 -4.45 -2.49
N LEU A 62 -2.65 -3.61 -1.74
CA LEU A 62 -4.01 -3.17 -2.05
C LEU A 62 -4.02 -1.65 -2.23
N ALA A 63 -4.69 -1.17 -3.28
CA ALA A 63 -4.86 0.25 -3.52
C ALA A 63 -6.27 0.58 -4.01
N PHE A 64 -6.74 1.79 -3.67
CA PHE A 64 -8.06 2.33 -3.97
C PHE A 64 -7.95 3.64 -4.74
N GLU A 65 -8.86 3.86 -5.66
CA GLU A 65 -8.98 5.10 -6.41
C GLU A 65 -9.87 6.10 -5.65
N HIS A 66 -9.63 7.37 -5.80
CA HIS A 66 -10.26 8.45 -5.01
C HIS A 66 -11.80 8.42 -4.95
N HIS A 67 -12.48 7.80 -5.91
CA HIS A 67 -13.95 7.69 -5.95
C HIS A 67 -14.48 6.34 -5.45
N ASP A 68 -13.61 5.40 -5.05
CA ASP A 68 -14.06 4.09 -4.57
C ASP A 68 -14.83 4.20 -3.25
N ASP A 69 -15.78 3.30 -3.06
CA ASP A 69 -16.52 3.16 -1.80
C ASP A 69 -15.69 2.38 -0.79
N TYR A 70 -14.68 3.07 -0.25
CA TYR A 70 -13.80 2.54 0.78
C TYR A 70 -13.90 3.38 2.06
N ASP A 71 -14.12 2.72 3.20
CA ASP A 71 -14.39 3.32 4.51
C ASP A 71 -13.13 3.58 5.36
N GLY A 72 -11.94 3.48 4.79
CA GLY A 72 -10.68 3.71 5.50
C GLY A 72 -10.54 5.16 5.97
N THR A 73 -10.21 5.34 7.26
CA THR A 73 -10.05 6.67 7.88
C THR A 73 -9.03 7.53 7.14
N HIS A 74 -7.89 6.96 6.79
CA HIS A 74 -6.82 7.67 6.09
C HIS A 74 -7.18 7.98 4.64
N PHE A 75 -7.87 7.08 3.97
CA PHE A 75 -8.45 7.32 2.65
C PHE A 75 -9.44 8.49 2.67
N GLY A 76 -10.31 8.53 3.68
CA GLY A 76 -11.25 9.62 3.89
C GLY A 76 -10.56 10.98 4.08
N TRP A 77 -9.40 10.99 4.76
CA TRP A 77 -8.61 12.22 4.89
C TRP A 77 -8.13 12.73 3.52
N PHE A 78 -7.56 11.84 2.66
CA PHE A 78 -7.12 12.24 1.31
C PHE A 78 -8.27 12.72 0.44
N ARG A 79 -9.44 12.06 0.50
CA ARG A 79 -10.65 12.50 -0.23
C ARG A 79 -11.13 13.88 0.18
N GLY A 80 -10.88 14.29 1.42
CA GLY A 80 -11.19 15.64 1.90
C GLY A 80 -10.17 16.70 1.46
N GLN A 81 -9.02 16.31 0.94
CA GLN A 81 -7.93 17.22 0.58
C GLN A 81 -7.69 17.34 -0.92
N MET A 82 -7.94 16.27 -1.68
CA MET A 82 -7.58 16.23 -3.10
C MET A 82 -8.43 15.25 -3.90
N ASP A 83 -8.46 15.46 -5.22
CA ASP A 83 -9.05 14.57 -6.21
C ASP A 83 -7.95 13.90 -7.05
N HIS A 84 -8.36 12.92 -7.87
CA HIS A 84 -7.50 12.25 -8.86
C HIS A 84 -6.23 11.63 -8.28
N PHE A 85 -6.39 10.81 -7.25
CA PHE A 85 -5.30 10.06 -6.62
C PHE A 85 -5.59 8.56 -6.56
N LEU A 86 -4.53 7.79 -6.47
CA LEU A 86 -4.53 6.38 -6.12
C LEU A 86 -3.93 6.24 -4.71
N TYR A 87 -4.68 5.63 -3.80
CA TYR A 87 -4.28 5.46 -2.42
C TYR A 87 -3.84 4.02 -2.15
N VAL A 88 -2.59 3.85 -1.72
CA VAL A 88 -2.08 2.55 -1.27
C VAL A 88 -2.49 2.34 0.18
N ASP A 89 -3.49 1.49 0.39
CA ASP A 89 -4.00 1.17 1.73
C ASP A 89 -3.00 0.32 2.52
N ARG A 90 -2.42 -0.66 1.85
CA ARG A 90 -1.39 -1.50 2.46
C ARG A 90 -0.44 -2.10 1.43
N ILE A 91 0.80 -2.21 1.84
CA ILE A 91 1.83 -2.99 1.19
C ILE A 91 2.59 -3.77 2.25
N VAL A 92 2.69 -5.07 2.08
CA VAL A 92 3.37 -5.95 3.03
C VAL A 92 4.36 -6.83 2.29
N VAL A 93 5.59 -6.86 2.78
CA VAL A 93 6.65 -7.75 2.30
C VAL A 93 7.05 -8.66 3.44
N GLY A 94 6.99 -9.95 3.23
CA GLY A 94 7.39 -10.96 4.20
C GLY A 94 8.85 -10.77 4.63
N GLU A 95 9.17 -11.01 5.90
CA GLU A 95 10.48 -10.75 6.47
C GLU A 95 11.62 -11.42 5.69
N ALA A 96 11.42 -12.68 5.30
CA ALA A 96 12.39 -13.44 4.50
C ALA A 96 12.62 -12.86 3.10
N TRP A 97 11.70 -12.02 2.62
CA TRP A 97 11.71 -11.46 1.27
C TRP A 97 12.07 -9.96 1.24
N ARG A 98 12.36 -9.37 2.37
CA ARG A 98 12.79 -7.96 2.46
C ARG A 98 14.12 -7.76 1.76
N ARG A 99 14.36 -6.53 1.28
CA ARG A 99 15.59 -6.12 0.56
C ARG A 99 15.82 -6.81 -0.80
N HIS A 100 14.80 -7.49 -1.34
CA HIS A 100 14.81 -8.05 -2.69
C HIS A 100 14.15 -7.13 -3.74
N GLY A 101 13.77 -5.91 -3.36
CA GLY A 101 13.17 -4.94 -4.26
C GLY A 101 11.67 -5.12 -4.52
N LEU A 102 10.98 -6.05 -3.82
CA LEU A 102 9.58 -6.38 -4.07
C LEU A 102 8.64 -5.21 -3.86
N ALA A 103 8.82 -4.43 -2.78
CA ALA A 103 8.02 -3.24 -2.55
C ALA A 103 8.16 -2.22 -3.68
N ARG A 104 9.38 -1.98 -4.17
CA ARG A 104 9.63 -1.08 -5.30
C ARG A 104 8.99 -1.59 -6.59
N MET A 105 9.00 -2.89 -6.79
CA MET A 105 8.38 -3.55 -7.94
C MET A 105 6.86 -3.36 -7.94
N LEU A 106 6.20 -3.57 -6.79
CA LEU A 106 4.77 -3.35 -6.60
C LEU A 106 4.40 -1.86 -6.78
N TYR A 107 5.16 -0.94 -6.19
CA TYR A 107 4.93 0.50 -6.37
C TYR A 107 5.11 0.96 -7.82
N ARG A 108 6.06 0.38 -8.56
CA ARG A 108 6.21 0.68 -9.99
C ARG A 108 4.95 0.33 -10.76
N GLU A 109 4.29 -0.77 -10.43
CA GLU A 109 3.00 -1.14 -11.03
C GLU A 109 1.88 -0.18 -10.63
N VAL A 110 1.84 0.25 -9.35
CA VAL A 110 0.89 1.26 -8.88
C VAL A 110 1.05 2.58 -9.63
N PHE A 111 2.28 3.07 -9.81
CA PHE A 111 2.54 4.29 -10.59
C PHE A 111 2.11 4.15 -12.05
N ARG A 112 2.38 2.99 -12.66
CA ARG A 112 1.93 2.69 -14.03
C ARG A 112 0.40 2.71 -14.15
N GLU A 113 -0.30 2.09 -13.22
CA GLU A 113 -1.76 2.09 -13.17
C GLU A 113 -2.33 3.49 -12.93
N ALA A 114 -1.74 4.27 -12.03
CA ALA A 114 -2.16 5.66 -11.81
C ALA A 114 -2.03 6.49 -13.10
N ALA A 115 -0.91 6.40 -13.79
CA ALA A 115 -0.70 7.08 -15.07
C ALA A 115 -1.70 6.62 -16.13
N ARG A 116 -1.93 5.31 -16.26
CA ARG A 116 -2.91 4.74 -17.22
C ARG A 116 -4.33 5.23 -16.97
N ARG A 117 -4.69 5.48 -15.72
CA ARG A 117 -6.01 5.99 -15.29
C ARG A 117 -6.11 7.51 -15.33
N GLY A 118 -5.05 8.21 -15.69
CA GLY A 118 -5.01 9.67 -15.68
C GLY A 118 -5.00 10.29 -14.27
N LEU A 119 -4.55 9.52 -13.27
CA LEU A 119 -4.43 9.99 -11.89
C LEU A 119 -3.07 10.65 -11.70
N GLY A 120 -3.07 11.87 -11.19
CA GLY A 120 -1.84 12.65 -11.05
C GLY A 120 -1.03 12.35 -9.80
N ARG A 121 -1.54 11.49 -8.90
CA ARG A 121 -0.94 11.28 -7.58
C ARG A 121 -1.08 9.85 -7.09
N VAL A 122 -0.07 9.39 -6.35
CA VAL A 122 -0.13 8.19 -5.52
C VAL A 122 0.09 8.60 -4.08
N CYS A 123 -0.79 8.17 -3.18
CA CYS A 123 -0.82 8.58 -1.79
C CYS A 123 -0.76 7.36 -0.86
N CYS A 124 -0.23 7.55 0.33
CA CYS A 124 -0.22 6.56 1.41
C CYS A 124 -0.03 7.26 2.76
N GLU A 125 -0.09 6.52 3.86
CA GLU A 125 0.34 7.00 5.17
C GLU A 125 1.46 6.14 5.76
N VAL A 126 2.26 6.75 6.62
CA VAL A 126 3.32 6.08 7.38
C VAL A 126 3.24 6.49 8.84
N ASN A 127 3.40 5.52 9.74
CA ASN A 127 3.40 5.79 11.18
C ASN A 127 4.59 6.67 11.58
N VAL A 128 4.30 7.71 12.34
CA VAL A 128 5.32 8.54 13.04
C VAL A 128 5.48 8.06 14.48
N GLU A 129 4.36 7.73 15.13
CA GLU A 129 4.32 7.13 16.47
C GLU A 129 3.34 5.96 16.48
N PRO A 130 3.84 4.75 16.74
CA PRO A 130 5.26 4.38 16.82
C PRO A 130 5.99 4.58 15.49
N PRO A 131 7.32 4.90 15.50
CA PRO A 131 8.05 5.23 14.27
C PRO A 131 8.25 4.03 13.34
N ASN A 132 8.22 4.28 12.04
CA ASN A 132 8.54 3.32 11.00
C ASN A 132 9.61 3.87 10.03
N PRO A 133 10.87 4.00 10.49
CA PRO A 133 11.93 4.66 9.73
C PRO A 133 12.29 3.94 8.41
N ILE A 134 12.07 2.63 8.35
CA ILE A 134 12.31 1.85 7.12
C ILE A 134 11.30 2.25 6.05
N SER A 135 10.03 2.36 6.41
CA SER A 135 8.97 2.82 5.50
C SER A 135 9.16 4.27 5.09
N ASP A 136 9.56 5.13 6.02
CA ASP A 136 9.88 6.55 5.73
C ASP A 136 10.98 6.70 4.69
N ALA A 137 12.11 6.04 4.89
CA ALA A 137 13.24 6.07 3.96
C ALA A 137 12.86 5.49 2.59
N PHE A 138 12.09 4.40 2.59
CA PHE A 138 11.62 3.76 1.36
C PHE A 138 10.74 4.69 0.54
N HIS A 139 9.70 5.29 1.15
CA HIS A 139 8.78 6.20 0.46
C HIS A 139 9.49 7.47 0.00
N GLY A 140 10.39 8.04 0.82
CA GLY A 140 11.24 9.16 0.39
C GLY A 140 12.07 8.82 -0.86
N SER A 141 12.57 7.60 -0.98
CA SER A 141 13.31 7.14 -2.16
C SER A 141 12.45 6.97 -3.43
N LEU A 142 11.12 6.97 -3.28
CA LEU A 142 10.15 6.95 -4.38
C LEU A 142 9.57 8.34 -4.71
N GLY A 143 10.08 9.39 -4.09
CA GLY A 143 9.62 10.76 -4.33
C GLY A 143 8.33 11.13 -3.59
N PHE A 144 7.97 10.40 -2.52
CA PHE A 144 6.87 10.79 -1.67
C PHE A 144 7.26 11.95 -0.76
N GLU A 145 6.38 12.94 -0.65
CA GLU A 145 6.50 14.09 0.22
C GLU A 145 5.35 14.14 1.22
N GLU A 146 5.60 14.71 2.39
CA GLU A 146 4.58 14.88 3.43
C GLU A 146 3.59 15.98 3.01
N VAL A 147 2.29 15.64 3.03
CA VAL A 147 1.18 16.55 2.72
C VAL A 147 0.28 16.80 3.93
N GLY A 148 0.51 16.12 5.04
CA GLY A 148 -0.24 16.32 6.27
C GLY A 148 0.08 15.30 7.34
N ARG A 149 -0.54 15.46 8.51
CA ARG A 149 -0.46 14.55 9.66
C ARG A 149 -1.81 14.40 10.33
N ALA A 150 -2.02 13.29 11.00
CA ALA A 150 -3.14 13.11 11.91
C ALA A 150 -2.74 12.22 13.09
N THR A 151 -3.34 12.52 14.24
CA THR A 151 -3.30 11.64 15.41
C THR A 151 -4.63 10.91 15.48
N VAL A 152 -4.58 9.59 15.52
CA VAL A 152 -5.74 8.69 15.49
C VAL A 152 -5.72 7.76 16.71
N ASP A 153 -6.73 6.89 16.82
CA ASP A 153 -6.83 5.88 17.88
C ASP A 153 -6.77 6.51 19.29
N GLY A 154 -7.50 7.62 19.49
CA GLY A 154 -7.54 8.30 20.79
C GLY A 154 -6.21 8.91 21.24
N GLY A 155 -5.31 9.20 20.31
CA GLY A 155 -3.97 9.75 20.58
C GLY A 155 -2.85 8.71 20.61
N ALA A 156 -3.17 7.44 20.43
CA ALA A 156 -2.19 6.35 20.51
C ALA A 156 -1.31 6.22 19.24
N LYS A 157 -1.74 6.78 18.12
CA LYS A 157 -1.06 6.65 16.83
C LYS A 157 -1.04 7.99 16.11
N THR A 158 0.14 8.39 15.64
CA THR A 158 0.31 9.53 14.73
C THR A 158 0.84 9.04 13.40
N VAL A 159 0.21 9.49 12.32
CA VAL A 159 0.61 9.15 10.95
C VAL A 159 0.99 10.41 10.17
N ARG A 160 1.90 10.24 9.22
CA ARG A 160 2.15 11.20 8.14
C ARG A 160 1.42 10.77 6.89
N TYR A 161 0.76 11.70 6.25
CA TYR A 161 0.18 11.52 4.93
C TYR A 161 1.21 11.91 3.88
N LEU A 162 1.49 10.99 2.98
CA LEU A 162 2.51 11.12 1.96
C LEU A 162 1.88 11.09 0.56
N CYS A 163 2.41 11.88 -0.35
CA CYS A 163 1.95 11.91 -1.73
C CYS A 163 3.16 12.03 -2.68
N SER A 164 3.14 11.22 -3.74
CA SER A 164 4.04 11.35 -4.88
C SER A 164 3.25 11.84 -6.08
N THR A 165 3.67 12.95 -6.69
CA THR A 165 3.06 13.49 -7.91
C THR A 165 3.70 12.84 -9.12
N LEU A 166 2.86 12.35 -10.05
CA LEU A 166 3.34 11.83 -11.34
C LEU A 166 3.63 13.01 -12.27
N GLU A 167 4.79 12.99 -12.89
CA GLU A 167 5.07 13.92 -14.00
C GLU A 167 4.18 13.58 -15.19
N ALA A 168 3.64 14.62 -15.84
CA ALA A 168 2.77 14.51 -16.99
C ALA A 168 3.53 14.07 -18.24
#